data_b94cfbca6695086eb2218dab6c7b832e
#
_entry.id   b94cfbca6695086eb2218dab6c7b832e
#
_cell.length_a   1.000
_cell.length_b   1.000
_cell.length_c   1.000
_cell.angle_alpha   90.00
_cell.angle_beta   90.00
_cell.angle_gamma   90.00
#
_symmetry.space_group_name_H-M   'P 1'
#
loop_
_entity.id
_entity.type
_entity.pdbx_description
1 polymer ?
#
loop_
_entity_poly.entity_id
_entity_poly.type
_entity_poly.pdbx_seq_one_letter_code
_entity_poly.pdbx_strand_id
1 'polypeptide(L)'
;MIILKKYGKYILFSLLVLLSFYTTNKTANLVRNQDPILKEIRNISLEKKEDFVNAVIQDDYIIPGMYGSVVDELKSLAKMKEQDVFNNLYLVSQPIKPDISLSDNLDKIIIKGNSKKQQVSFVIDENSSKKIKDYLVKNSIKASLLITKDNFSKDSYFEQINNDFKNYKELDKTLKKNKINTNICVLDNNNSNLKFCKSKKKYLVKPGMFLDNANIIEIKTKLDSGSIIYIKDATYLDCLVEYIKSKDLKIVPLSQLISEK
;
A
#
# COMPACT_ATOMS: atom_id res chain seq x y z
N MET A 1 3.67 -57.25 -20.93
CA MET A 1 5.08 -57.58 -20.65
C MET A 1 6.07 -57.14 -21.73
N ILE A 2 5.67 -56.97 -22.98
CA ILE A 2 6.57 -56.58 -24.13
C ILE A 2 6.98 -55.08 -24.09
N ILE A 3 6.11 -54.17 -23.63
CA ILE A 3 6.39 -52.72 -23.56
C ILE A 3 7.49 -52.41 -22.54
N LEU A 4 7.50 -53.05 -21.39
CA LEU A 4 8.53 -52.88 -20.35
C LEU A 4 9.93 -53.30 -20.81
N LYS A 5 10.06 -54.34 -21.66
CA LYS A 5 11.34 -54.76 -22.23
C LYS A 5 11.91 -53.76 -23.22
N LYS A 6 11.05 -53.11 -24.01
CA LYS A 6 11.45 -52.13 -25.06
C LYS A 6 11.86 -50.76 -24.47
N TYR A 7 11.18 -50.31 -23.43
CA TYR A 7 11.41 -48.97 -22.84
C TYR A 7 12.14 -49.02 -21.48
N GLY A 8 12.43 -50.20 -20.93
CA GLY A 8 13.06 -50.35 -19.62
C GLY A 8 14.38 -49.60 -19.46
N LYS A 9 15.21 -49.53 -20.51
CA LYS A 9 16.47 -48.78 -20.49
C LYS A 9 16.22 -47.26 -20.34
N TYR A 10 15.21 -46.69 -21.01
CA TYR A 10 14.86 -45.30 -20.91
C TYR A 10 14.25 -44.95 -19.57
N ILE A 11 13.42 -45.83 -19.01
CA ILE A 11 12.85 -45.67 -17.67
C ILE A 11 13.96 -45.71 -16.62
N LEU A 12 14.88 -46.65 -16.71
CA LEU A 12 16.02 -46.73 -15.80
C LEU A 12 16.92 -45.50 -15.89
N PHE A 13 17.22 -45.01 -17.10
CA PHE A 13 17.99 -43.82 -17.31
C PHE A 13 17.29 -42.58 -16.72
N SER A 14 15.99 -42.45 -16.94
CA SER A 14 15.18 -41.35 -16.38
C SER A 14 15.19 -41.36 -14.85
N LEU A 15 15.07 -42.56 -14.24
CA LEU A 15 15.17 -42.77 -12.79
C LEU A 15 16.56 -42.37 -12.23
N LEU A 16 17.65 -42.73 -12.92
CA LEU A 16 19.01 -42.36 -12.54
C LEU A 16 19.22 -40.84 -12.61
N VAL A 17 18.70 -40.18 -13.64
CA VAL A 17 18.75 -38.73 -13.77
C VAL A 17 17.98 -38.04 -12.62
N LEU A 18 16.76 -38.48 -12.33
CA LEU A 18 15.98 -37.98 -11.21
C LEU A 18 16.68 -38.18 -9.85
N LEU A 19 17.26 -39.34 -9.64
CA LEU A 19 18.02 -39.65 -8.43
C LEU A 19 19.26 -38.75 -8.30
N SER A 20 19.98 -38.54 -9.41
CA SER A 20 21.13 -37.62 -9.46
C SER A 20 20.73 -36.19 -9.10
N PHE A 21 19.65 -35.66 -9.66
CA PHE A 21 19.14 -34.33 -9.29
C PHE A 21 18.74 -34.26 -7.82
N TYR A 22 18.06 -35.29 -7.31
CA TYR A 22 17.64 -35.35 -5.91
C TYR A 22 18.85 -35.33 -4.97
N THR A 23 19.85 -36.22 -5.21
CA THR A 23 21.06 -36.27 -4.38
C THR A 23 21.89 -35.01 -4.46
N THR A 24 22.06 -34.42 -5.65
CA THR A 24 22.79 -33.16 -5.85
C THR A 24 22.12 -32.01 -5.08
N ASN A 25 20.80 -31.87 -5.20
CA ASN A 25 20.04 -30.86 -4.48
C ASN A 25 20.15 -31.03 -2.96
N LYS A 26 20.04 -32.28 -2.47
CA LYS A 26 20.17 -32.58 -1.03
C LYS A 26 21.57 -32.21 -0.50
N THR A 27 22.61 -32.59 -1.23
CA THR A 27 24.01 -32.31 -0.84
C THR A 27 24.27 -30.78 -0.90
N ALA A 28 23.83 -30.09 -1.95
CA ALA A 28 23.96 -28.64 -2.04
C ALA A 28 23.26 -27.90 -0.88
N ASN A 29 22.09 -28.35 -0.49
CA ASN A 29 21.37 -27.79 0.66
C ASN A 29 22.10 -28.07 1.99
N LEU A 30 22.69 -29.26 2.17
CA LEU A 30 23.48 -29.58 3.38
C LEU A 30 24.71 -28.66 3.49
N VAL A 31 25.47 -28.50 2.41
CA VAL A 31 26.65 -27.63 2.38
C VAL A 31 26.23 -26.17 2.65
N ARG A 32 25.17 -25.71 1.99
CA ARG A 32 24.65 -24.36 2.20
C ARG A 32 24.21 -24.11 3.64
N ASN A 33 23.56 -25.07 4.28
CA ASN A 33 23.11 -24.94 5.66
C ASN A 33 24.26 -24.90 6.69
N GLN A 34 25.46 -25.34 6.31
CA GLN A 34 26.67 -25.23 7.14
C GLN A 34 27.38 -23.89 6.97
N ASP A 35 27.00 -23.08 5.97
CA ASP A 35 27.61 -21.79 5.69
C ASP A 35 27.48 -20.83 6.89
N PRO A 36 28.59 -20.28 7.41
CA PRO A 36 28.55 -19.39 8.57
C PRO A 36 27.77 -18.10 8.30
N ILE A 37 27.88 -17.54 7.08
CA ILE A 37 27.15 -16.33 6.69
C ILE A 37 25.64 -16.60 6.68
N LEU A 38 25.22 -17.76 6.16
CA LEU A 38 23.79 -18.13 6.16
C LEU A 38 23.23 -18.31 7.58
N LYS A 39 24.02 -18.87 8.49
CA LYS A 39 23.60 -19.01 9.91
C LYS A 39 23.38 -17.64 10.54
N GLU A 40 24.26 -16.68 10.26
CA GLU A 40 24.15 -15.32 10.78
C GLU A 40 22.94 -14.58 10.16
N ILE A 41 22.72 -14.73 8.84
CA ILE A 41 21.51 -14.23 8.17
C ILE A 41 20.25 -14.76 8.84
N ARG A 42 20.18 -16.06 9.15
CA ARG A 42 19.02 -16.68 9.81
C ARG A 42 18.75 -16.13 11.20
N ASN A 43 19.79 -15.94 12.00
CA ASN A 43 19.62 -15.37 13.33
C ASN A 43 19.02 -13.96 13.24
N ILE A 44 19.57 -13.11 12.37
CA ILE A 44 19.05 -11.75 12.17
C ILE A 44 17.68 -11.73 11.48
N SER A 45 17.40 -12.72 10.63
CA SER A 45 16.08 -12.86 9.97
C SER A 45 14.95 -13.00 10.99
N LEU A 46 15.18 -13.72 12.08
CA LEU A 46 14.19 -13.88 13.15
C LEU A 46 13.91 -12.55 13.88
N GLU A 47 14.95 -11.75 14.11
CA GLU A 47 14.83 -10.45 14.77
C GLU A 47 14.18 -9.38 13.88
N LYS A 48 14.45 -9.45 12.56
CA LYS A 48 13.94 -8.49 11.57
C LYS A 48 12.61 -8.88 10.94
N LYS A 49 12.04 -10.00 11.34
CA LYS A 49 10.73 -10.41 10.85
C LYS A 49 9.65 -9.49 11.39
N GLU A 50 8.89 -8.91 10.47
CA GLU A 50 7.67 -8.15 10.78
C GLU A 50 6.46 -8.94 10.30
N ASP A 51 5.55 -9.27 11.22
CA ASP A 51 4.33 -9.98 10.85
C ASP A 51 3.37 -9.06 10.13
N PHE A 52 2.66 -9.59 9.14
CA PHE A 52 1.60 -8.87 8.45
C PHE A 52 0.40 -8.61 9.36
N VAL A 53 -0.41 -7.64 9.00
CA VAL A 53 -1.69 -7.34 9.65
C VAL A 53 -2.78 -7.48 8.62
N ASN A 54 -3.76 -8.34 8.86
CA ASN A 54 -4.91 -8.50 7.99
C ASN A 54 -5.77 -7.23 7.95
N ALA A 55 -6.38 -6.96 6.80
CA ALA A 55 -7.44 -5.96 6.72
C ALA A 55 -8.64 -6.38 7.58
N VAL A 56 -9.31 -5.41 8.18
CA VAL A 56 -10.52 -5.63 9.00
C VAL A 56 -11.73 -5.28 8.16
N ILE A 57 -12.61 -6.27 7.93
CA ILE A 57 -13.85 -6.10 7.20
C ILE A 57 -15.01 -6.05 8.19
N GLN A 58 -15.87 -5.03 8.07
CA GLN A 58 -17.11 -4.86 8.81
C GLN A 58 -18.21 -4.51 7.80
N ASP A 59 -19.08 -5.44 7.51
CA ASP A 59 -20.15 -5.31 6.50
C ASP A 59 -19.61 -4.86 5.12
N ASP A 60 -19.97 -3.66 4.69
CA ASP A 60 -19.54 -3.05 3.43
C ASP A 60 -18.23 -2.24 3.56
N TYR A 61 -17.67 -2.14 4.76
CA TYR A 61 -16.49 -1.33 5.04
C TYR A 61 -15.24 -2.18 5.25
N ILE A 62 -14.09 -1.56 4.98
CA ILE A 62 -12.79 -2.17 5.19
C ILE A 62 -11.78 -1.15 5.73
N ILE A 63 -10.97 -1.61 6.68
CA ILE A 63 -9.76 -0.91 7.13
C ILE A 63 -8.56 -1.68 6.55
N PRO A 64 -7.64 -1.03 5.85
CA PRO A 64 -6.48 -1.68 5.24
C PRO A 64 -5.64 -2.47 6.23
N GLY A 65 -5.09 -3.58 5.78
CA GLY A 65 -4.05 -4.30 6.48
C GLY A 65 -2.68 -3.63 6.38
N MET A 66 -1.64 -4.37 6.72
CA MET A 66 -0.24 -4.00 6.48
C MET A 66 0.53 -5.24 6.05
N TYR A 67 1.40 -5.08 5.06
CA TYR A 67 2.34 -6.14 4.69
C TYR A 67 3.33 -6.35 5.83
N GLY A 68 3.67 -7.61 6.06
CA GLY A 68 4.82 -7.99 6.83
C GLY A 68 6.10 -7.95 5.99
N SER A 69 7.21 -8.22 6.65
CA SER A 69 8.53 -8.29 6.02
C SER A 69 9.33 -9.47 6.56
N VAL A 70 10.03 -10.17 5.68
CA VAL A 70 10.96 -11.23 6.05
C VAL A 70 12.24 -11.12 5.22
N VAL A 71 13.37 -11.49 5.79
CA VAL A 71 14.64 -11.51 5.06
C VAL A 71 14.63 -12.67 4.05
N ASP A 72 14.91 -12.37 2.79
CA ASP A 72 15.18 -13.36 1.74
C ASP A 72 16.60 -13.91 1.96
N GLU A 73 16.70 -15.03 2.66
CA GLU A 73 17.98 -15.64 3.04
C GLU A 73 18.87 -15.91 1.84
N LEU A 74 18.30 -16.42 0.74
CA LEU A 74 19.07 -16.82 -0.43
C LEU A 74 19.59 -15.61 -1.22
N LYS A 75 18.76 -14.57 -1.40
CA LYS A 75 19.20 -13.34 -2.07
C LYS A 75 20.21 -12.58 -1.22
N SER A 76 20.03 -12.56 0.09
CA SER A 76 20.98 -11.96 1.01
C SER A 76 22.31 -12.69 0.97
N LEU A 77 22.30 -14.03 1.06
CA LEU A 77 23.50 -14.86 0.94
C LEU A 77 24.22 -14.64 -0.39
N ALA A 78 23.50 -14.63 -1.52
CA ALA A 78 24.10 -14.39 -2.83
C ALA A 78 24.88 -13.06 -2.88
N LYS A 79 24.30 -11.97 -2.34
CA LYS A 79 24.98 -10.67 -2.27
C LYS A 79 26.22 -10.67 -1.36
N MET A 80 26.15 -11.40 -0.24
CA MET A 80 27.25 -11.47 0.73
C MET A 80 28.39 -12.37 0.25
N LYS A 81 28.08 -13.39 -0.54
CA LYS A 81 29.08 -14.31 -1.11
C LYS A 81 30.03 -13.64 -2.10
N GLU A 82 29.63 -12.54 -2.75
CA GLU A 82 30.51 -11.77 -3.61
C GLU A 82 31.72 -11.18 -2.84
N GLN A 83 31.56 -10.95 -1.53
CA GLN A 83 32.56 -10.34 -0.65
C GLN A 83 33.05 -11.28 0.47
N ASP A 84 32.48 -12.50 0.52
CA ASP A 84 32.72 -13.53 1.54
C ASP A 84 32.68 -13.02 3.01
N VAL A 85 31.79 -12.01 3.25
CA VAL A 85 31.62 -11.40 4.58
C VAL A 85 30.15 -11.10 4.85
N PHE A 86 29.73 -11.31 6.09
CA PHE A 86 28.40 -10.88 6.54
C PHE A 86 28.34 -9.35 6.64
N ASN A 87 27.28 -8.76 6.09
CA ASN A 87 27.02 -7.32 6.20
C ASN A 87 25.51 -7.04 6.20
N ASN A 88 25.02 -6.37 7.24
CA ASN A 88 23.62 -5.98 7.38
C ASN A 88 23.07 -5.16 6.20
N LEU A 89 23.91 -4.40 5.50
CA LEU A 89 23.52 -3.59 4.34
C LEU A 89 23.17 -4.45 3.11
N TYR A 90 23.61 -5.70 3.08
CA TYR A 90 23.31 -6.64 1.97
C TYR A 90 22.09 -7.53 2.24
N LEU A 91 21.44 -7.36 3.39
CA LEU A 91 20.20 -8.04 3.65
C LEU A 91 19.13 -7.57 2.66
N VAL A 92 18.44 -8.54 2.07
CA VAL A 92 17.33 -8.33 1.14
C VAL A 92 16.05 -8.73 1.85
N SER A 93 15.14 -7.78 2.05
CA SER A 93 13.81 -8.07 2.58
C SER A 93 12.83 -8.34 1.45
N GLN A 94 11.88 -9.22 1.70
CA GLN A 94 10.73 -9.46 0.84
C GLN A 94 9.43 -9.23 1.61
N PRO A 95 8.41 -8.61 0.98
CA PRO A 95 7.14 -8.35 1.63
C PRO A 95 6.33 -9.65 1.76
N ILE A 96 5.60 -9.77 2.87
CA ILE A 96 4.59 -10.82 3.09
C ILE A 96 3.22 -10.16 2.98
N LYS A 97 2.42 -10.60 2.00
CA LYS A 97 1.06 -10.10 1.79
C LYS A 97 0.15 -10.58 2.91
N PRO A 98 -0.76 -9.72 3.45
CA PRO A 98 -1.84 -10.16 4.34
C PRO A 98 -2.74 -11.19 3.68
N ASP A 99 -3.29 -12.12 4.47
CA ASP A 99 -4.29 -13.10 3.99
C ASP A 99 -5.58 -12.41 3.54
N ILE A 100 -5.96 -11.33 4.24
CA ILE A 100 -7.06 -10.45 3.86
C ILE A 100 -6.48 -9.11 3.48
N SER A 101 -6.59 -8.70 2.21
CA SER A 101 -6.01 -7.47 1.70
C SER A 101 -7.02 -6.63 0.92
N LEU A 102 -6.71 -5.33 0.75
CA LEU A 102 -7.51 -4.42 -0.09
C LEU A 102 -7.62 -4.91 -1.53
N SER A 103 -6.54 -5.45 -2.10
CA SER A 103 -6.52 -5.89 -3.49
C SER A 103 -7.52 -7.00 -3.79
N ASP A 104 -7.88 -7.78 -2.78
CA ASP A 104 -8.81 -8.91 -2.89
C ASP A 104 -10.25 -8.50 -2.53
N ASN A 105 -10.46 -7.26 -2.06
CA ASN A 105 -11.74 -6.74 -1.54
C ASN A 105 -12.08 -5.36 -2.11
N LEU A 106 -11.95 -5.18 -3.43
CA LEU A 106 -12.20 -3.90 -4.12
C LEU A 106 -13.66 -3.42 -4.09
N ASP A 107 -14.59 -4.28 -3.72
CA ASP A 107 -16.01 -3.97 -3.55
C ASP A 107 -16.32 -3.28 -2.22
N LYS A 108 -15.39 -3.32 -1.26
CA LYS A 108 -15.53 -2.73 0.07
C LYS A 108 -15.10 -1.27 0.10
N ILE A 109 -15.70 -0.51 1.02
CA ILE A 109 -15.48 0.93 1.17
C ILE A 109 -14.45 1.17 2.28
N ILE A 110 -13.36 1.83 1.94
CA ILE A 110 -12.33 2.26 2.89
C ILE A 110 -12.83 3.51 3.61
N ILE A 111 -13.01 3.42 4.93
CA ILE A 111 -13.45 4.54 5.78
C ILE A 111 -12.31 5.11 6.62
N LYS A 112 -11.20 4.38 6.73
CA LYS A 112 -10.06 4.71 7.58
C LYS A 112 -8.82 3.97 7.10
N GLY A 113 -7.63 4.54 7.28
CA GLY A 113 -6.35 3.84 7.12
C GLY A 113 -6.02 2.95 8.32
N ASN A 114 -4.93 2.19 8.22
CA ASN A 114 -4.45 1.37 9.33
C ASN A 114 -3.90 2.24 10.47
N SER A 115 -4.41 2.04 11.69
CA SER A 115 -4.06 2.84 12.86
C SER A 115 -2.59 2.72 13.29
N LYS A 116 -1.93 1.60 12.98
CA LYS A 116 -0.50 1.40 13.31
C LYS A 116 0.44 2.33 12.55
N LYS A 117 -0.01 2.93 11.44
CA LYS A 117 0.83 3.84 10.64
C LYS A 117 1.03 5.23 11.24
N GLN A 118 0.23 5.61 12.23
CA GLN A 118 0.23 6.95 12.84
C GLN A 118 0.11 8.07 11.77
N GLN A 119 -0.81 7.89 10.83
CA GLN A 119 -1.01 8.77 9.71
C GLN A 119 -2.48 9.18 9.61
N VAL A 120 -2.72 10.36 9.01
CA VAL A 120 -4.04 10.85 8.61
C VAL A 120 -3.95 11.41 7.21
N SER A 121 -5.07 11.56 6.50
CA SER A 121 -5.09 12.14 5.16
C SER A 121 -6.10 13.27 5.04
N PHE A 122 -5.70 14.32 4.30
CA PHE A 122 -6.58 15.39 3.86
C PHE A 122 -7.03 15.16 2.42
N VAL A 123 -8.33 15.31 2.22
CA VAL A 123 -8.96 15.35 0.90
C VAL A 123 -9.52 16.73 0.69
N ILE A 124 -9.16 17.38 -0.40
CA ILE A 124 -9.61 18.73 -0.78
C ILE A 124 -10.28 18.68 -2.16
N ASP A 125 -11.25 19.55 -2.36
CA ASP A 125 -11.94 19.71 -3.63
C ASP A 125 -11.21 20.72 -4.53
N GLU A 126 -11.44 20.64 -5.84
CA GLU A 126 -10.95 21.63 -6.79
C GLU A 126 -11.46 23.04 -6.49
N ASN A 127 -12.71 23.13 -6.01
CA ASN A 127 -13.37 24.37 -5.61
C ASN A 127 -12.91 24.86 -4.21
N SER A 128 -12.05 24.09 -3.53
CA SER A 128 -11.46 24.51 -2.28
C SER A 128 -10.78 25.86 -2.44
N SER A 129 -11.00 26.73 -1.48
CA SER A 129 -10.49 28.10 -1.54
C SER A 129 -8.97 28.11 -1.76
N LYS A 130 -8.49 29.10 -2.51
CA LYS A 130 -7.05 29.31 -2.70
C LYS A 130 -6.32 29.36 -1.36
N LYS A 131 -6.97 29.88 -0.31
CA LYS A 131 -6.42 29.92 1.06
C LYS A 131 -6.05 28.53 1.60
N ILE A 132 -6.87 27.50 1.35
CA ILE A 132 -6.57 26.10 1.77
C ILE A 132 -5.32 25.61 1.05
N LYS A 133 -5.29 25.76 -0.28
CA LYS A 133 -4.17 25.29 -1.11
C LYS A 133 -2.86 25.99 -0.73
N ASP A 134 -2.89 27.31 -0.62
CA ASP A 134 -1.73 28.13 -0.23
C ASP A 134 -1.22 27.77 1.17
N TYR A 135 -2.13 27.54 2.13
CA TYR A 135 -1.77 27.11 3.48
C TYR A 135 -1.05 25.76 3.47
N LEU A 136 -1.60 24.76 2.77
CA LEU A 136 -1.01 23.41 2.70
C LEU A 136 0.38 23.44 2.04
N VAL A 137 0.53 24.18 0.93
CA VAL A 137 1.82 24.32 0.25
C VAL A 137 2.84 25.04 1.15
N LYS A 138 2.45 26.15 1.77
CA LYS A 138 3.33 26.93 2.69
C LYS A 138 3.84 26.07 3.85
N ASN A 139 3.02 25.17 4.37
CA ASN A 139 3.37 24.29 5.48
C ASN A 139 3.94 22.92 5.03
N SER A 140 4.22 22.75 3.74
CA SER A 140 4.72 21.49 3.15
C SER A 140 3.84 20.27 3.45
N ILE A 141 2.52 20.47 3.55
CA ILE A 141 1.54 19.44 3.85
C ILE A 141 1.02 18.84 2.54
N LYS A 142 1.27 17.56 2.31
CA LYS A 142 0.73 16.82 1.17
C LYS A 142 -0.71 16.43 1.43
N ALA A 143 -1.57 16.62 0.44
CA ALA A 143 -2.99 16.27 0.50
C ALA A 143 -3.45 15.65 -0.82
N SER A 144 -4.65 15.07 -0.85
CA SER A 144 -5.26 14.53 -2.06
C SER A 144 -6.28 15.52 -2.61
N LEU A 145 -6.11 15.92 -3.86
CA LEU A 145 -6.96 16.87 -4.57
C LEU A 145 -7.91 16.13 -5.50
N LEU A 146 -9.20 16.34 -5.32
CA LEU A 146 -10.22 15.88 -6.26
C LEU A 146 -10.24 16.80 -7.47
N ILE A 147 -9.99 16.27 -8.66
CA ILE A 147 -9.85 17.03 -9.90
C ILE A 147 -10.92 16.67 -10.93
N THR A 148 -11.22 17.63 -11.78
CA THR A 148 -11.98 17.43 -13.02
C THR A 148 -11.09 17.73 -14.23
N LYS A 149 -11.62 17.49 -15.43
CA LYS A 149 -10.89 17.74 -16.67
C LYS A 149 -10.50 19.22 -16.82
N ASP A 150 -11.35 20.13 -16.35
CA ASP A 150 -11.20 21.57 -16.53
C ASP A 150 -10.14 22.17 -15.60
N ASN A 151 -9.83 21.49 -14.47
CA ASN A 151 -8.86 21.97 -13.48
C ASN A 151 -7.60 21.09 -13.36
N PHE A 152 -7.44 20.14 -14.27
CA PHE A 152 -6.24 19.29 -14.28
C PHE A 152 -4.99 20.11 -14.59
N SER A 153 -3.97 20.02 -13.71
CA SER A 153 -2.62 20.56 -13.89
C SER A 153 -1.58 19.46 -13.77
N LYS A 154 -0.58 19.48 -14.64
CA LYS A 154 0.54 18.54 -14.59
C LYS A 154 1.48 18.81 -13.41
N ASP A 155 1.67 20.08 -13.08
CA ASP A 155 2.46 20.56 -11.94
C ASP A 155 1.57 20.64 -10.71
N SER A 156 1.30 19.50 -10.10
CA SER A 156 0.51 19.46 -8.89
C SER A 156 1.36 19.08 -7.68
N TYR A 157 1.33 19.92 -6.68
CA TYR A 157 1.86 19.64 -5.35
C TYR A 157 1.08 18.52 -4.64
N PHE A 158 -0.18 18.33 -5.08
CA PHE A 158 -1.12 17.41 -4.47
C PHE A 158 -1.25 16.10 -5.25
N GLU A 159 -1.57 15.02 -4.55
CA GLU A 159 -2.02 13.79 -5.19
C GLU A 159 -3.34 14.06 -5.92
N GLN A 160 -3.38 13.81 -7.22
CA GLN A 160 -4.56 14.06 -8.03
C GLN A 160 -5.46 12.83 -8.11
N ILE A 161 -6.72 12.99 -7.73
CA ILE A 161 -7.74 11.94 -7.78
C ILE A 161 -8.84 12.37 -8.74
N ASN A 162 -9.14 11.51 -9.72
CA ASN A 162 -10.17 11.76 -10.71
C ASN A 162 -11.57 11.80 -10.07
N ASN A 163 -12.19 12.97 -10.07
CA ASN A 163 -13.55 13.20 -9.58
C ASN A 163 -14.52 13.68 -10.69
N ASP A 164 -14.08 13.67 -11.94
CA ASP A 164 -14.92 14.05 -13.09
C ASP A 164 -15.74 12.85 -13.58
N PHE A 165 -16.89 12.61 -12.97
CA PHE A 165 -17.73 11.47 -13.33
C PHE A 165 -18.30 11.54 -14.76
N LYS A 166 -18.40 12.75 -15.35
CA LYS A 166 -18.86 12.94 -16.75
C LYS A 166 -17.76 12.57 -17.74
N ASN A 167 -16.55 13.10 -17.52
CA ASN A 167 -15.39 12.90 -18.40
C ASN A 167 -14.39 11.88 -17.82
N TYR A 168 -14.83 11.01 -16.91
CA TYR A 168 -13.97 10.13 -16.10
C TYR A 168 -12.96 9.35 -16.92
N LYS A 169 -13.41 8.71 -18.02
CA LYS A 169 -12.57 7.86 -18.85
C LYS A 169 -11.47 8.63 -19.56
N GLU A 170 -11.78 9.84 -20.00
CA GLU A 170 -10.82 10.71 -20.70
C GLU A 170 -9.77 11.24 -19.73
N LEU A 171 -10.20 11.77 -18.57
CA LEU A 171 -9.29 12.24 -17.54
C LEU A 171 -8.42 11.09 -16.99
N ASP A 172 -9.00 9.92 -16.75
CA ASP A 172 -8.24 8.74 -16.28
C ASP A 172 -7.13 8.32 -17.26
N LYS A 173 -7.39 8.38 -18.58
CA LYS A 173 -6.37 8.16 -19.61
C LYS A 173 -5.26 9.21 -19.56
N THR A 174 -5.64 10.47 -19.38
CA THR A 174 -4.70 11.60 -19.28
C THR A 174 -3.80 11.45 -18.06
N LEU A 175 -4.38 11.12 -16.90
CA LEU A 175 -3.62 10.88 -15.66
C LEU A 175 -2.63 9.73 -15.83
N LYS A 176 -3.07 8.60 -16.38
CA LYS A 176 -2.19 7.45 -16.67
C LYS A 176 -1.05 7.79 -17.61
N LYS A 177 -1.32 8.56 -18.67
CA LYS A 177 -0.28 9.03 -19.62
C LYS A 177 0.77 9.90 -18.90
N ASN A 178 0.37 10.63 -17.87
CA ASN A 178 1.26 11.44 -17.04
C ASN A 178 1.84 10.67 -15.84
N LYS A 179 1.67 9.33 -15.77
CA LYS A 179 2.15 8.45 -14.68
C LYS A 179 1.56 8.77 -13.31
N ILE A 180 0.37 9.38 -13.27
CA ILE A 180 -0.34 9.70 -12.03
C ILE A 180 -1.17 8.49 -11.63
N ASN A 181 -1.13 8.11 -10.35
CA ASN A 181 -1.91 7.00 -9.82
C ASN A 181 -3.41 7.33 -9.87
N THR A 182 -4.20 6.45 -10.46
CA THR A 182 -5.64 6.61 -10.63
C THR A 182 -6.46 5.51 -9.96
N ASN A 183 -5.90 4.80 -9.00
CA ASN A 183 -6.54 3.61 -8.40
C ASN A 183 -7.56 3.92 -7.29
N ILE A 184 -7.83 5.20 -7.02
CA ILE A 184 -8.74 5.65 -5.96
C ILE A 184 -9.98 6.28 -6.59
N CYS A 185 -11.14 6.04 -6.00
CA CYS A 185 -12.40 6.71 -6.25
C CYS A 185 -12.98 7.17 -4.90
N VAL A 186 -13.11 8.49 -4.72
CA VAL A 186 -13.64 9.06 -3.48
C VAL A 186 -15.17 9.15 -3.57
N LEU A 187 -15.84 8.61 -2.57
CA LEU A 187 -17.31 8.63 -2.49
C LEU A 187 -17.79 9.96 -1.90
N ASP A 188 -18.91 10.43 -2.41
CA ASP A 188 -19.62 11.56 -1.82
C ASP A 188 -20.36 11.17 -0.52
N ASN A 189 -20.84 12.16 0.21
CA ASN A 189 -21.51 11.93 1.51
C ASN A 189 -22.70 10.98 1.41
N ASN A 190 -23.45 11.04 0.31
CA ASN A 190 -24.68 10.29 0.11
C ASN A 190 -24.44 8.96 -0.64
N ASN A 191 -23.17 8.62 -0.95
CA ASN A 191 -22.79 7.47 -1.77
C ASN A 191 -23.49 7.45 -3.16
N SER A 192 -23.86 8.61 -3.70
CA SER A 192 -24.57 8.69 -4.99
C SER A 192 -23.73 8.16 -6.15
N ASN A 193 -22.40 8.29 -6.04
CA ASN A 193 -21.42 7.82 -7.02
C ASN A 193 -20.92 6.38 -6.78
N LEU A 194 -21.41 5.66 -5.77
CA LEU A 194 -20.94 4.32 -5.39
C LEU A 194 -21.00 3.31 -6.54
N LYS A 195 -22.15 3.21 -7.23
CA LYS A 195 -22.32 2.29 -8.37
C LYS A 195 -21.32 2.58 -9.48
N PHE A 196 -21.06 3.86 -9.74
CA PHE A 196 -20.09 4.30 -10.72
C PHE A 196 -18.67 3.87 -10.30
N CYS A 197 -18.24 4.20 -9.08
CA CYS A 197 -16.93 3.86 -8.56
C CYS A 197 -16.67 2.34 -8.55
N LYS A 198 -17.64 1.53 -8.11
CA LYS A 198 -17.55 0.05 -8.17
C LYS A 198 -17.31 -0.45 -9.59
N SER A 199 -17.96 0.13 -10.60
CA SER A 199 -17.77 -0.25 -12.01
C SER A 199 -16.33 -0.02 -12.52
N LYS A 200 -15.54 0.83 -11.86
CA LYS A 200 -14.16 1.17 -12.25
C LYS A 200 -13.11 0.27 -11.61
N LYS A 201 -13.50 -0.65 -10.73
CA LYS A 201 -12.60 -1.57 -10.01
C LYS A 201 -11.45 -0.83 -9.31
N LYS A 202 -11.77 0.27 -8.64
CA LYS A 202 -10.82 1.10 -7.89
C LYS A 202 -11.07 0.98 -6.39
N TYR A 203 -10.11 1.40 -5.59
CA TYR A 203 -10.29 1.52 -4.15
C TYR A 203 -11.37 2.57 -3.86
N LEU A 204 -12.43 2.15 -3.20
CA LEU A 204 -13.55 2.99 -2.81
C LEU A 204 -13.21 3.65 -1.48
N VAL A 205 -13.11 4.96 -1.43
CA VAL A 205 -12.74 5.68 -0.22
C VAL A 205 -13.85 6.65 0.16
N LYS A 206 -14.28 6.59 1.42
CA LYS A 206 -15.25 7.52 2.00
C LYS A 206 -14.62 8.29 3.15
N PRO A 207 -14.45 9.62 3.04
CA PRO A 207 -13.99 10.43 4.16
C PRO A 207 -14.93 10.27 5.36
N GLY A 208 -14.36 10.05 6.53
CA GLY A 208 -15.13 9.89 7.77
C GLY A 208 -15.44 11.20 8.48
N MET A 209 -14.70 12.27 8.13
CA MET A 209 -14.80 13.59 8.75
C MET A 209 -14.79 14.70 7.70
N PHE A 210 -15.50 15.80 8.00
CA PHE A 210 -15.63 16.95 7.12
C PHE A 210 -15.34 18.22 7.92
N LEU A 211 -14.20 18.87 7.64
CA LEU A 211 -13.86 20.13 8.27
C LEU A 211 -14.62 21.27 7.56
N ASP A 212 -15.53 21.88 8.30
CA ASP A 212 -16.21 23.12 7.96
C ASP A 212 -16.06 24.13 9.11
N ASN A 213 -16.77 25.26 9.04
CA ASN A 213 -16.67 26.33 10.02
C ASN A 213 -17.35 26.06 11.37
N ALA A 214 -17.97 24.89 11.57
CA ALA A 214 -18.80 24.61 12.74
C ALA A 214 -18.34 23.40 13.57
N ASN A 215 -17.49 22.51 13.05
CA ASN A 215 -17.31 21.17 13.61
C ASN A 215 -15.89 20.80 14.08
N ILE A 216 -15.01 21.77 14.30
CA ILE A 216 -13.62 21.48 14.72
C ILE A 216 -13.53 20.70 16.03
N ILE A 217 -14.44 20.93 16.98
CA ILE A 217 -14.46 20.22 18.27
C ILE A 217 -14.82 18.74 18.04
N GLU A 218 -15.84 18.47 17.22
CA GLU A 218 -16.24 17.11 16.86
C GLU A 218 -15.11 16.35 16.17
N ILE A 219 -14.42 17.02 15.23
CA ILE A 219 -13.25 16.42 14.55
C ILE A 219 -12.16 16.07 15.56
N LYS A 220 -11.79 17.01 16.44
CA LYS A 220 -10.76 16.77 17.45
C LYS A 220 -11.11 15.60 18.38
N THR A 221 -12.38 15.42 18.71
CA THR A 221 -12.84 14.33 19.57
C THR A 221 -12.74 12.97 18.87
N LYS A 222 -13.04 12.91 17.58
CA LYS A 222 -13.07 11.66 16.78
C LYS A 222 -11.76 11.35 16.08
N LEU A 223 -10.82 12.31 16.03
CA LEU A 223 -9.57 12.18 15.30
C LEU A 223 -8.65 11.14 15.95
N ASP A 224 -8.27 10.16 15.17
CA ASP A 224 -7.26 9.18 15.51
C ASP A 224 -6.42 8.78 14.30
N SER A 225 -5.44 7.90 14.51
CA SER A 225 -4.62 7.38 13.43
C SER A 225 -5.48 6.66 12.38
N GLY A 226 -5.22 6.93 11.12
CA GLY A 226 -5.96 6.42 9.98
C GLY A 226 -7.10 7.33 9.51
N SER A 227 -7.43 8.41 10.21
CA SER A 227 -8.53 9.30 9.85
C SER A 227 -8.39 9.93 8.47
N ILE A 228 -9.50 9.99 7.72
CA ILE A 228 -9.62 10.64 6.41
C ILE A 228 -10.52 11.85 6.58
N ILE A 229 -9.99 13.04 6.36
CA ILE A 229 -10.66 14.32 6.63
C ILE A 229 -10.84 15.09 5.32
N TYR A 230 -12.08 15.38 4.98
CA TYR A 230 -12.42 16.25 3.85
C TYR A 230 -12.43 17.72 4.30
N ILE A 231 -11.58 18.55 3.69
CA ILE A 231 -11.43 19.97 4.06
C ILE A 231 -12.34 20.82 3.17
N LYS A 232 -13.39 21.39 3.75
CA LYS A 232 -14.31 22.31 3.07
C LYS A 232 -13.97 23.78 3.31
N ASP A 233 -13.46 24.08 4.50
CA ASP A 233 -13.19 25.47 4.92
C ASP A 233 -11.80 25.60 5.54
N ALA A 234 -11.20 26.79 5.41
CA ALA A 234 -9.87 27.11 5.91
C ALA A 234 -9.86 27.58 7.37
N THR A 235 -11.01 27.96 7.94
CA THR A 235 -11.12 28.73 9.20
C THR A 235 -10.39 28.05 10.35
N TYR A 236 -10.50 26.74 10.48
CA TYR A 236 -9.88 25.98 11.57
C TYR A 236 -8.75 25.05 11.09
N LEU A 237 -8.28 25.22 9.85
CA LEU A 237 -7.28 24.33 9.27
C LEU A 237 -5.96 24.35 10.05
N ASP A 238 -5.50 25.53 10.44
CA ASP A 238 -4.30 25.72 11.26
C ASP A 238 -4.41 24.99 12.59
N CYS A 239 -5.50 25.25 13.31
CA CYS A 239 -5.80 24.61 14.59
C CYS A 239 -5.89 23.07 14.48
N LEU A 240 -6.43 22.55 13.38
CA LEU A 240 -6.48 21.11 13.11
C LEU A 240 -5.09 20.53 12.87
N VAL A 241 -4.28 21.20 12.04
CA VAL A 241 -2.92 20.75 11.71
C VAL A 241 -2.05 20.70 12.97
N GLU A 242 -2.12 21.71 13.82
CA GLU A 242 -1.38 21.72 15.09
C GLU A 242 -1.86 20.61 16.03
N TYR A 243 -3.16 20.38 16.11
CA TYR A 243 -3.71 19.27 16.89
C TYR A 243 -3.27 17.90 16.38
N ILE A 244 -3.22 17.68 15.05
CA ILE A 244 -2.70 16.46 14.45
C ILE A 244 -1.23 16.26 14.83
N LYS A 245 -0.41 17.30 14.73
CA LYS A 245 1.00 17.27 15.11
C LYS A 245 1.20 16.97 16.60
N SER A 246 0.36 17.54 17.48
CA SER A 246 0.42 17.28 18.93
C SER A 246 0.11 15.83 19.31
N LYS A 247 -0.53 15.08 18.41
CA LYS A 247 -0.79 13.63 18.55
C LYS A 247 0.26 12.75 17.86
N ASP A 248 1.38 13.32 17.42
CA ASP A 248 2.43 12.63 16.65
C ASP A 248 1.93 11.95 15.36
N LEU A 249 0.83 12.46 14.80
CA LEU A 249 0.27 11.96 13.55
C LEU A 249 0.86 12.71 12.34
N LYS A 250 1.18 11.96 11.28
CA LYS A 250 1.68 12.51 10.02
C LYS A 250 0.55 12.68 9.02
N ILE A 251 0.50 13.86 8.36
CA ILE A 251 -0.46 14.10 7.28
C ILE A 251 0.17 13.60 5.98
N VAL A 252 -0.51 12.68 5.30
CA VAL A 252 -0.01 12.02 4.07
C VAL A 252 -1.09 12.01 2.99
N PRO A 253 -0.72 11.84 1.69
CA PRO A 253 -1.68 11.60 0.63
C PRO A 253 -2.51 10.35 0.88
N LEU A 254 -3.71 10.30 0.30
CA LEU A 254 -4.66 9.21 0.50
C LEU A 254 -4.11 7.86 0.04
N SER A 255 -3.40 7.84 -1.11
CA SER A 255 -2.76 6.60 -1.59
C SER A 255 -1.75 6.03 -0.60
N GLN A 256 -1.01 6.88 0.11
CA GLN A 256 -0.06 6.46 1.13
C GLN A 256 -0.78 5.96 2.39
N LEU A 257 -1.86 6.65 2.81
CA LEU A 257 -2.64 6.25 3.98
C LEU A 257 -3.26 4.87 3.82
N ILE A 258 -3.87 4.60 2.65
CA ILE A 258 -4.56 3.33 2.37
C ILE A 258 -3.64 2.22 1.86
N SER A 259 -2.38 2.52 1.52
CA SER A 259 -1.41 1.52 1.10
C SER A 259 -1.21 0.46 2.18
N GLU A 260 -1.17 -0.80 1.82
CA GLU A 260 -0.83 -1.90 2.75
C GLU A 260 0.68 -2.19 2.80
N LYS A 261 1.45 -1.51 1.94
CA LYS A 261 2.92 -1.62 1.85
C LYS A 261 3.60 -0.58 2.70
#